data_0fd8b568b27245846e8bfbb4a7d3f83a
#
_entry.id   0fd8b568b27245846e8bfbb4a7d3f83a
#
_cell.length_a   1.000
_cell.length_b   1.000
_cell.length_c   1.000
_cell.angle_alpha   90.00
_cell.angle_beta   90.00
_cell.angle_gamma   90.00
#
_symmetry.space_group_name_H-M   'P 1'
#
loop_
_entity.id
_entity.type
_entity.pdbx_description
1 polymer ?
#
loop_
_entity_poly.entity_id
_entity_poly.type
_entity_poly.pdbx_seq_one_letter_code
_entity_poly.pdbx_strand_id
1 'polypeptide(L)'
;MKNQITNQEDLTMKNQATNHSKRRIAGWAASCLLALCVPMPSWAQAPKLDKVVVAGWSKPITEITNLLVEEDKGFFKARGIDLGYVPGAGGGDALRNLLSGQADVAFTDPGSLFSALDKGEKLRVIYDIYPQNVFNVVSLKSQNIFKPADLKGKRIGVYSLASGTRQNLQVLLSQAGLTEADVTVVVTGLLNFAPLMQGQVDATAATDTGLLVGRQRGLGGVNVMEVKNHLNISSDFFVVREATYQQKKELLKRFLHAYQDSAKWMIQAPEEAAKLAVKYAIDGQNVSLNLDIIRLRNESSVSPLTDKRGLGALDMDSLQKGANAYKTFGVIQRDIKISEVVSQDLLPPVMTVKSAKR
;
A
#
# COMPACT_ATOMS: atom_id res chain seq x y z
N MET A 1 15.23 -26.64 54.60
CA MET A 1 14.69 -28.02 54.69
C MET A 1 14.79 -28.59 53.30
N LYS A 2 15.86 -29.37 53.03
CA LYS A 2 15.93 -30.84 53.00
C LYS A 2 15.03 -31.38 51.93
N ASN A 3 15.34 -32.14 50.91
CA ASN A 3 16.52 -33.01 50.58
C ASN A 3 16.33 -33.35 49.10
N GLN A 4 17.33 -33.38 48.20
CA GLN A 4 18.30 -34.47 47.96
C GLN A 4 17.59 -35.78 47.62
N ILE A 5 17.96 -36.62 46.66
CA ILE A 5 19.30 -37.08 46.20
C ILE A 5 18.99 -38.19 45.14
N THR A 6 19.75 -38.23 44.04
CA THR A 6 20.56 -39.33 43.44
C THR A 6 19.93 -40.71 43.22
N ASN A 7 20.25 -41.51 42.18
CA ASN A 7 21.49 -42.09 41.67
C ASN A 7 21.16 -42.80 40.35
N GLN A 8 21.87 -42.78 39.27
CA GLN A 8 23.20 -43.37 38.93
C GLN A 8 23.28 -44.92 39.00
N GLU A 9 23.98 -45.43 38.00
CA GLU A 9 24.66 -46.72 37.85
C GLU A 9 23.91 -47.79 37.09
N ASP A 10 24.37 -48.35 36.05
CA ASP A 10 25.68 -48.79 35.51
C ASP A 10 25.68 -50.30 35.27
N LEU A 11 26.51 -50.75 34.37
CA LEU A 11 27.07 -52.08 34.12
C LEU A 11 26.60 -52.84 32.86
N THR A 12 27.34 -52.68 31.80
CA THR A 12 28.53 -53.39 31.27
C THR A 12 28.49 -54.92 31.17
N MET A 13 28.97 -55.36 30.00
CA MET A 13 29.74 -56.58 29.67
C MET A 13 28.95 -57.93 29.44
N LYS A 14 29.27 -58.80 28.50
CA LYS A 14 30.49 -59.25 27.83
C LYS A 14 30.14 -60.25 26.71
N ASN A 15 30.88 -60.13 25.62
CA ASN A 15 31.56 -61.18 24.84
C ASN A 15 31.15 -62.63 24.94
N GLN A 16 30.96 -63.30 23.79
CA GLN A 16 32.05 -64.24 23.31
C GLN A 16 31.68 -64.91 21.98
N ALA A 17 32.72 -65.01 21.19
CA ALA A 17 32.79 -65.67 19.90
C ALA A 17 32.81 -67.18 20.01
N THR A 18 32.45 -67.87 18.93
CA THR A 18 33.21 -69.03 18.50
C THR A 18 33.03 -69.38 17.02
N ASN A 19 34.07 -69.76 16.46
CA ASN A 19 34.47 -70.06 15.10
C ASN A 19 33.99 -71.49 14.60
N HIS A 20 34.27 -71.67 13.30
CA HIS A 20 34.41 -72.87 12.47
C HIS A 20 33.19 -73.20 11.59
N SER A 21 33.31 -73.59 10.35
CA SER A 21 34.45 -74.00 9.51
C SER A 21 34.02 -74.06 8.04
N LYS A 22 35.00 -73.92 7.19
CA LYS A 22 35.07 -74.09 5.73
C LYS A 22 34.15 -75.16 5.12
N ARG A 23 33.59 -74.93 3.92
CA ARG A 23 33.85 -75.74 2.72
C ARG A 23 33.36 -75.07 1.42
N ARG A 24 34.21 -75.17 0.42
CA ARG A 24 34.08 -74.71 -0.97
C ARG A 24 32.97 -75.45 -1.72
N ILE A 25 32.30 -74.88 -2.63
CA ILE A 25 32.03 -75.40 -3.99
C ILE A 25 31.80 -74.18 -4.93
N ALA A 26 32.48 -74.27 -6.08
CA ALA A 26 32.38 -73.32 -7.18
C ALA A 26 31.11 -73.58 -8.00
N GLY A 27 30.49 -72.54 -8.51
CA GLY A 27 29.40 -72.61 -9.48
C GLY A 27 29.22 -71.34 -10.18
N TRP A 28 29.63 -71.24 -11.41
CA TRP A 28 29.47 -70.13 -12.34
C TRP A 28 27.97 -69.96 -12.66
N ALA A 29 27.47 -68.79 -12.49
CA ALA A 29 26.31 -68.26 -13.24
C ALA A 29 26.46 -66.79 -13.40
N ALA A 30 26.86 -66.35 -14.58
CA ALA A 30 26.82 -64.96 -15.03
C ALA A 30 25.36 -64.57 -15.24
N SER A 31 24.79 -63.77 -14.34
CA SER A 31 23.50 -63.10 -14.55
C SER A 31 23.77 -61.63 -14.80
N CYS A 32 23.58 -61.23 -16.05
CA CYS A 32 23.52 -59.83 -16.47
C CYS A 32 22.39 -59.10 -15.70
N LEU A 33 22.73 -58.34 -14.70
CA LEU A 33 21.84 -57.30 -14.14
C LEU A 33 21.86 -56.11 -15.11
N LEU A 34 20.92 -56.08 -16.05
CA LEU A 34 20.50 -54.82 -16.69
C LEU A 34 19.90 -53.96 -15.60
N ALA A 35 20.69 -53.01 -15.07
CA ALA A 35 20.20 -51.92 -14.25
C ALA A 35 19.31 -51.02 -15.15
N LEU A 36 18.01 -51.23 -15.09
CA LEU A 36 17.04 -50.25 -15.57
C LEU A 36 17.24 -48.96 -14.77
N CYS A 37 18.03 -48.01 -15.34
CA CYS A 37 18.01 -46.63 -14.93
C CYS A 37 16.63 -46.06 -15.27
N VAL A 38 15.66 -46.19 -14.39
CA VAL A 38 14.43 -45.45 -14.43
C VAL A 38 14.82 -43.99 -14.08
N PRO A 39 14.67 -43.01 -15.00
CA PRO A 39 14.89 -41.64 -14.65
C PRO A 39 13.88 -41.29 -13.55
N MET A 40 14.35 -41.08 -12.33
CA MET A 40 13.51 -40.51 -11.29
C MET A 40 13.02 -39.13 -11.79
N PRO A 41 11.72 -38.87 -11.76
CA PRO A 41 11.24 -37.56 -12.07
C PRO A 41 11.95 -36.59 -11.12
N SER A 42 12.76 -35.70 -11.68
CA SER A 42 13.32 -34.56 -10.96
C SER A 42 12.13 -33.79 -10.41
N TRP A 43 11.93 -33.86 -9.12
CA TRP A 43 10.95 -33.01 -8.44
C TRP A 43 11.47 -31.60 -8.63
N ALA A 44 10.94 -30.92 -9.64
CA ALA A 44 11.21 -29.51 -9.85
C ALA A 44 10.83 -28.79 -8.57
N GLN A 45 11.82 -28.31 -7.82
CA GLN A 45 11.55 -27.45 -6.69
C GLN A 45 10.67 -26.30 -7.20
N ALA A 46 9.55 -26.07 -6.53
CA ALA A 46 8.69 -24.94 -6.85
C ALA A 46 9.57 -23.68 -6.89
N PRO A 47 9.45 -22.84 -7.92
CA PRO A 47 10.29 -21.66 -8.07
C PRO A 47 10.19 -20.81 -6.81
N LYS A 48 11.34 -20.48 -6.21
CA LYS A 48 11.43 -19.63 -5.03
C LYS A 48 10.87 -18.26 -5.40
N LEU A 49 9.81 -17.84 -4.69
CA LEU A 49 9.23 -16.52 -4.88
C LEU A 49 10.13 -15.45 -4.27
N ASP A 50 10.23 -14.31 -4.94
CA ASP A 50 10.90 -13.13 -4.40
C ASP A 50 9.95 -12.39 -3.45
N LYS A 51 10.35 -12.16 -2.22
CA LYS A 51 9.53 -11.43 -1.26
C LYS A 51 9.54 -9.94 -1.59
N VAL A 52 8.35 -9.34 -1.66
CA VAL A 52 8.14 -7.89 -1.76
C VAL A 52 7.13 -7.45 -0.70
N VAL A 53 7.52 -6.53 0.14
CA VAL A 53 6.66 -5.99 1.20
C VAL A 53 6.24 -4.57 0.84
N VAL A 54 4.92 -4.34 0.80
CA VAL A 54 4.32 -3.01 0.63
C VAL A 54 3.95 -2.44 1.99
N ALA A 55 4.49 -1.29 2.34
CA ALA A 55 4.00 -0.50 3.46
C ALA A 55 2.86 0.40 2.99
N GLY A 56 1.67 0.21 3.54
CA GLY A 56 0.49 1.01 3.23
C GLY A 56 0.32 2.21 4.17
N TRP A 57 -0.41 3.20 3.72
CA TRP A 57 -0.82 4.34 4.52
C TRP A 57 -1.97 4.01 5.50
N SER A 58 -2.60 2.85 5.38
CA SER A 58 -3.73 2.44 6.22
C SER A 58 -3.62 0.98 6.66
N LYS A 59 -4.55 0.57 7.52
CA LYS A 59 -4.89 -0.85 7.72
C LYS A 59 -5.46 -1.43 6.43
N PRO A 60 -5.56 -2.78 6.30
CA PRO A 60 -6.28 -3.41 5.19
C PRO A 60 -7.75 -2.95 5.15
N ILE A 61 -8.11 -2.13 4.18
CA ILE A 61 -9.45 -1.57 4.00
C ILE A 61 -9.94 -1.80 2.57
N THR A 62 -11.25 -1.64 2.36
CA THR A 62 -11.94 -1.89 1.09
C THR A 62 -11.32 -1.14 -0.10
N GLU A 63 -10.80 0.06 0.11
CA GLU A 63 -10.19 0.88 -0.95
C GLU A 63 -9.01 0.21 -1.68
N ILE A 64 -8.30 -0.67 -1.01
CA ILE A 64 -7.09 -1.33 -1.51
C ILE A 64 -7.30 -2.83 -1.73
N THR A 65 -8.54 -3.25 -1.97
CA THR A 65 -8.89 -4.67 -2.14
C THR A 65 -8.00 -5.37 -3.17
N ASN A 66 -7.62 -4.71 -4.25
CA ASN A 66 -6.72 -5.26 -5.26
C ASN A 66 -5.34 -5.69 -4.74
N LEU A 67 -4.84 -5.09 -3.66
CA LEU A 67 -3.61 -5.52 -2.97
C LEU A 67 -3.85 -6.65 -1.96
N LEU A 68 -5.07 -6.79 -1.46
CA LEU A 68 -5.39 -7.71 -0.37
C LEU A 68 -5.79 -9.11 -0.85
N VAL A 69 -6.23 -9.25 -2.10
CA VAL A 69 -6.82 -10.50 -2.64
C VAL A 69 -5.82 -11.49 -3.22
N GLU A 70 -4.53 -11.33 -2.91
CA GLU A 70 -3.46 -12.14 -3.47
C GLU A 70 -3.67 -13.65 -3.24
N GLU A 71 -4.20 -14.04 -2.08
CA GLU A 71 -4.47 -15.44 -1.74
C GLU A 71 -5.50 -16.08 -2.69
N ASP A 72 -6.54 -15.33 -3.08
CA ASP A 72 -7.59 -15.82 -3.97
C ASP A 72 -7.26 -15.61 -5.46
N LYS A 73 -6.53 -14.54 -5.81
CA LYS A 73 -6.32 -14.11 -7.20
C LYS A 73 -4.92 -14.40 -7.75
N GLY A 74 -3.90 -14.43 -6.90
CA GLY A 74 -2.53 -14.83 -7.26
C GLY A 74 -1.82 -13.93 -8.28
N PHE A 75 -2.16 -12.65 -8.38
CA PHE A 75 -1.57 -11.71 -9.35
C PHE A 75 -0.05 -11.59 -9.19
N PHE A 76 0.42 -11.51 -7.95
CA PHE A 76 1.84 -11.36 -7.63
C PHE A 76 2.55 -12.71 -7.70
N LYS A 77 1.94 -13.79 -7.19
CA LYS A 77 2.47 -15.14 -7.27
C LYS A 77 2.70 -15.59 -8.71
N ALA A 78 1.77 -15.25 -9.63
CA ALA A 78 1.92 -15.53 -11.06
C ALA A 78 3.14 -14.83 -11.69
N ARG A 79 3.68 -13.81 -11.02
CA ARG A 79 4.88 -13.08 -11.42
C ARG A 79 6.10 -13.42 -10.56
N GLY A 80 6.05 -14.52 -9.81
CA GLY A 80 7.15 -14.99 -8.98
C GLY A 80 7.38 -14.13 -7.72
N ILE A 81 6.33 -13.46 -7.19
CA ILE A 81 6.42 -12.59 -6.02
C ILE A 81 5.59 -13.17 -4.88
N ASP A 82 6.17 -13.18 -3.69
CA ASP A 82 5.52 -13.37 -2.39
C ASP A 82 5.22 -11.98 -1.81
N LEU A 83 3.95 -11.56 -1.91
CA LEU A 83 3.51 -10.21 -1.50
C LEU A 83 3.24 -10.17 0.01
N GLY A 84 3.92 -9.24 0.70
CA GLY A 84 3.60 -8.87 2.08
C GLY A 84 3.00 -7.46 2.17
N TYR A 85 2.20 -7.21 3.21
CA TYR A 85 1.62 -5.90 3.50
C TYR A 85 1.89 -5.50 4.95
N VAL A 86 2.42 -4.28 5.16
CA VAL A 86 2.61 -3.68 6.49
C VAL A 86 1.68 -2.47 6.61
N PRO A 87 0.73 -2.49 7.54
CA PRO A 87 -0.21 -1.38 7.71
C PRO A 87 0.47 -0.16 8.33
N GLY A 88 -0.05 1.03 8.00
CA GLY A 88 0.36 2.31 8.55
C GLY A 88 -0.82 3.15 9.05
N ALA A 89 -0.51 4.34 9.53
CA ALA A 89 -1.46 5.37 9.93
C ALA A 89 -1.14 6.70 9.20
N GLY A 90 -0.99 6.62 7.87
CA GLY A 90 -0.68 7.73 6.98
C GLY A 90 0.53 7.43 6.09
N GLY A 91 0.69 8.22 5.02
CA GLY A 91 1.78 8.07 4.07
C GLY A 91 3.18 8.24 4.69
N GLY A 92 3.29 9.07 5.73
CA GLY A 92 4.54 9.21 6.50
C GLY A 92 4.93 7.94 7.25
N ASP A 93 3.97 7.12 7.71
CA ASP A 93 4.25 5.82 8.31
C ASP A 93 4.73 4.83 7.26
N ALA A 94 4.09 4.81 6.08
CA ALA A 94 4.54 3.99 4.97
C ALA A 94 5.99 4.30 4.59
N LEU A 95 6.36 5.58 4.52
CA LEU A 95 7.75 5.99 4.25
C LEU A 95 8.70 5.60 5.39
N ARG A 96 8.28 5.70 6.65
CA ARG A 96 9.12 5.23 7.78
C ARG A 96 9.41 3.74 7.69
N ASN A 97 8.41 2.92 7.36
CA ASN A 97 8.59 1.48 7.16
C ASN A 97 9.50 1.17 5.96
N LEU A 98 9.40 1.94 4.88
CA LEU A 98 10.31 1.85 3.74
C LEU A 98 11.76 2.19 4.14
N LEU A 99 11.97 3.32 4.81
CA LEU A 99 13.28 3.84 5.17
C LEU A 99 13.98 2.96 6.22
N SER A 100 13.22 2.36 7.15
CA SER A 100 13.73 1.41 8.14
C SER A 100 14.04 0.02 7.55
N GLY A 101 13.66 -0.25 6.31
CA GLY A 101 13.85 -1.55 5.64
C GLY A 101 12.80 -2.61 6.01
N GLN A 102 11.73 -2.25 6.71
CA GLN A 102 10.59 -3.14 6.97
C GLN A 102 9.75 -3.39 5.73
N ALA A 103 9.85 -2.51 4.72
CA ALA A 103 9.18 -2.65 3.44
C ALA A 103 10.12 -2.35 2.27
N ASP A 104 9.79 -2.87 1.09
CA ASP A 104 10.48 -2.62 -0.17
C ASP A 104 9.83 -1.47 -0.95
N VAL A 105 8.52 -1.29 -0.82
CA VAL A 105 7.69 -0.30 -1.51
C VAL A 105 6.80 0.41 -0.51
N ALA A 106 6.70 1.73 -0.60
CA ALA A 106 5.74 2.52 0.17
C ALA A 106 4.58 2.97 -0.73
N PHE A 107 3.36 2.79 -0.25
CA PHE A 107 2.13 3.38 -0.76
C PHE A 107 1.89 4.66 0.04
N THR A 108 2.17 5.83 -0.56
CA THR A 108 2.27 7.10 0.17
C THR A 108 1.72 8.28 -0.63
N ASP A 109 1.40 9.37 0.06
CA ASP A 109 0.89 10.61 -0.51
C ASP A 109 2.01 11.62 -0.87
N PRO A 110 1.71 12.62 -1.76
CA PRO A 110 2.70 13.62 -2.19
C PRO A 110 3.29 14.43 -1.05
N GLY A 111 2.47 14.82 -0.08
CA GLY A 111 2.94 15.67 1.00
C GLY A 111 3.94 14.94 1.92
N SER A 112 3.68 13.67 2.22
CA SER A 112 4.62 12.80 2.94
C SER A 112 5.91 12.61 2.15
N LEU A 113 5.79 12.36 0.82
CA LEU A 113 6.93 12.23 -0.08
C LEU A 113 7.78 13.50 -0.09
N PHE A 114 7.16 14.65 -0.36
CA PHE A 114 7.89 15.93 -0.44
C PHE A 114 8.56 16.29 0.88
N SER A 115 7.90 16.03 2.01
CA SER A 115 8.49 16.23 3.33
C SER A 115 9.72 15.31 3.58
N ALA A 116 9.71 14.09 3.08
CA ALA A 116 10.87 13.20 3.18
C ALA A 116 12.02 13.65 2.26
N LEU A 117 11.72 14.03 1.03
CA LEU A 117 12.69 14.58 0.09
C LEU A 117 13.31 15.89 0.60
N ASP A 118 12.52 16.76 1.25
CA ASP A 118 12.98 17.99 1.88
C ASP A 118 14.02 17.73 2.99
N LYS A 119 13.86 16.62 3.71
CA LYS A 119 14.82 16.13 4.72
C LYS A 119 16.07 15.46 4.13
N GLY A 120 16.12 15.30 2.80
CA GLY A 120 17.26 14.72 2.10
C GLY A 120 17.18 13.23 1.86
N GLU A 121 16.03 12.59 2.11
CA GLU A 121 15.84 11.18 1.82
C GLU A 121 15.94 10.91 0.32
N LYS A 122 16.60 9.80 -0.04
CA LYS A 122 16.80 9.40 -1.43
C LYS A 122 15.73 8.40 -1.85
N LEU A 123 14.69 8.92 -2.46
CA LEU A 123 13.49 8.19 -2.84
C LEU A 123 13.24 8.29 -4.34
N ARG A 124 12.53 7.29 -4.89
CA ARG A 124 12.13 7.21 -6.29
C ARG A 124 10.64 6.87 -6.38
N VAL A 125 9.86 7.73 -7.04
CA VAL A 125 8.47 7.46 -7.41
C VAL A 125 8.47 6.60 -8.66
N ILE A 126 7.72 5.49 -8.64
CA ILE A 126 7.73 4.50 -9.72
C ILE A 126 6.35 4.20 -10.32
N TYR A 127 5.26 4.69 -9.69
CA TYR A 127 3.89 4.45 -10.15
C TYR A 127 2.93 5.47 -9.55
N ASP A 128 2.02 6.01 -10.35
CA ASP A 128 0.92 6.85 -9.91
C ASP A 128 -0.33 5.99 -9.67
N ILE A 129 -0.79 5.92 -8.42
CA ILE A 129 -1.92 5.06 -8.04
C ILE A 129 -3.24 5.80 -8.27
N TYR A 130 -3.32 7.05 -7.81
CA TYR A 130 -4.50 7.89 -7.95
C TYR A 130 -4.10 9.25 -8.55
N PRO A 131 -4.17 9.41 -9.88
CA PRO A 131 -3.67 10.58 -10.60
C PRO A 131 -4.54 11.83 -10.47
N GLN A 132 -5.26 11.97 -9.37
CA GLN A 132 -6.07 13.14 -9.04
C GLN A 132 -6.20 13.31 -7.52
N ASN A 133 -6.48 14.55 -7.07
CA ASN A 133 -6.63 14.80 -5.65
C ASN A 133 -8.01 14.36 -5.15
N VAL A 134 -8.04 13.42 -4.21
CA VAL A 134 -9.26 12.84 -3.61
C VAL A 134 -9.58 13.43 -2.24
N PHE A 135 -8.78 14.38 -1.75
CA PHE A 135 -8.95 14.95 -0.41
C PHE A 135 -9.95 16.09 -0.38
N ASN A 136 -10.59 16.24 0.77
CA ASN A 136 -11.56 17.30 1.05
C ASN A 136 -11.50 17.71 2.53
N VAL A 137 -12.09 18.88 2.84
CA VAL A 137 -12.43 19.29 4.19
C VAL A 137 -13.94 19.49 4.26
N VAL A 138 -14.57 18.82 5.20
CA VAL A 138 -16.03 18.74 5.33
C VAL A 138 -16.46 19.31 6.67
N SER A 139 -17.50 20.17 6.66
CA SER A 139 -18.16 20.67 7.86
C SER A 139 -19.67 20.45 7.77
N LEU A 140 -20.36 20.44 8.91
CA LEU A 140 -21.82 20.52 8.91
C LEU A 140 -22.25 21.90 8.39
N LYS A 141 -23.38 21.97 7.67
CA LYS A 141 -23.92 23.27 7.18
C LYS A 141 -24.15 24.27 8.32
N SER A 142 -24.53 23.80 9.51
CA SER A 142 -24.73 24.60 10.71
C SER A 142 -23.45 25.30 11.22
N GLN A 143 -22.27 24.84 10.80
CA GLN A 143 -20.98 25.42 11.20
C GLN A 143 -20.59 26.68 10.39
N ASN A 144 -21.29 26.95 9.29
CA ASN A 144 -21.04 28.08 8.41
C ASN A 144 -19.57 28.18 7.92
N ILE A 145 -18.96 27.03 7.61
CA ILE A 145 -17.61 26.94 7.07
C ILE A 145 -17.76 26.64 5.58
N PHE A 146 -17.51 27.62 4.70
CA PHE A 146 -17.74 27.53 3.25
C PHE A 146 -16.45 27.68 2.43
N LYS A 147 -15.43 28.33 2.99
CA LYS A 147 -14.16 28.66 2.33
C LYS A 147 -12.99 28.46 3.30
N PRO A 148 -11.75 28.34 2.80
CA PRO A 148 -10.57 28.09 3.65
C PRO A 148 -10.38 29.12 4.78
N ALA A 149 -10.71 30.41 4.56
CA ALA A 149 -10.61 31.43 5.61
C ALA A 149 -11.51 31.19 6.82
N ASP A 150 -12.63 30.47 6.65
CA ASP A 150 -13.58 30.17 7.73
C ASP A 150 -13.04 29.08 8.69
N LEU A 151 -11.91 28.44 8.35
CA LEU A 151 -11.24 27.45 9.20
C LEU A 151 -10.48 28.08 10.38
N LYS A 152 -10.23 29.40 10.37
CA LYS A 152 -9.49 30.09 11.44
C LYS A 152 -10.17 29.86 12.80
N GLY A 153 -9.38 29.42 13.79
CA GLY A 153 -9.83 29.14 15.15
C GLY A 153 -10.65 27.85 15.30
N LYS A 154 -10.81 27.05 14.24
CA LYS A 154 -11.63 25.83 14.25
C LYS A 154 -10.84 24.59 14.69
N ARG A 155 -11.55 23.61 15.24
CA ARG A 155 -11.04 22.26 15.53
C ARG A 155 -11.23 21.41 14.28
N ILE A 156 -10.14 20.91 13.71
CA ILE A 156 -10.17 20.16 12.45
C ILE A 156 -9.68 18.73 12.68
N GLY A 157 -10.56 17.77 12.40
CA GLY A 157 -10.23 16.36 12.44
C GLY A 157 -9.31 15.98 11.29
N VAL A 158 -8.26 15.19 11.56
CA VAL A 158 -7.40 14.57 10.56
C VAL A 158 -7.20 13.09 10.90
N TYR A 159 -6.91 12.26 9.89
CA TYR A 159 -6.65 10.84 10.12
C TYR A 159 -5.48 10.61 11.08
N SER A 160 -4.33 11.23 10.81
CA SER A 160 -3.16 11.25 11.68
C SER A 160 -2.28 12.44 11.37
N LEU A 161 -1.29 12.73 12.23
CA LEU A 161 -0.30 13.78 11.97
C LEU A 161 0.66 13.44 10.83
N ALA A 162 0.74 12.17 10.43
CA ALA A 162 1.57 11.68 9.31
C ALA A 162 0.76 11.35 8.05
N SER A 163 -0.47 11.88 7.92
CA SER A 163 -1.41 11.52 6.85
C SER A 163 -1.57 12.60 5.79
N GLY A 164 -1.93 12.17 4.58
CA GLY A 164 -2.33 13.06 3.47
C GLY A 164 -3.49 13.99 3.83
N THR A 165 -4.41 13.57 4.74
CA THR A 165 -5.50 14.45 5.20
C THR A 165 -4.99 15.70 5.88
N ARG A 166 -3.96 15.59 6.74
CA ARG A 166 -3.33 16.75 7.37
C ARG A 166 -2.64 17.65 6.35
N GLN A 167 -1.87 17.05 5.44
CA GLN A 167 -1.11 17.82 4.45
C GLN A 167 -2.02 18.55 3.45
N ASN A 168 -3.13 17.92 3.05
CA ASN A 168 -4.13 18.57 2.22
C ASN A 168 -4.93 19.65 2.98
N LEU A 169 -5.12 19.51 4.31
CA LEU A 169 -5.60 20.62 5.14
C LEU A 169 -4.64 21.83 5.07
N GLN A 170 -3.33 21.59 5.16
CA GLN A 170 -2.33 22.66 5.03
C GLN A 170 -2.42 23.39 3.68
N VAL A 171 -2.69 22.65 2.59
CA VAL A 171 -2.93 23.26 1.27
C VAL A 171 -4.13 24.22 1.33
N LEU A 172 -5.25 23.82 1.95
CA LEU A 172 -6.42 24.71 2.07
C LEU A 172 -6.17 25.90 2.97
N LEU A 173 -5.50 25.71 4.11
CA LEU A 173 -5.14 26.80 5.03
C LEU A 173 -4.28 27.86 4.32
N SER A 174 -3.30 27.43 3.55
CA SER A 174 -2.40 28.34 2.81
C SER A 174 -3.12 29.20 1.77
N GLN A 175 -4.21 28.72 1.18
CA GLN A 175 -5.04 29.50 0.26
C GLN A 175 -5.67 30.73 0.93
N ALA A 176 -5.81 30.71 2.25
CA ALA A 176 -6.33 31.82 3.05
C ALA A 176 -5.25 32.56 3.82
N GLY A 177 -3.97 32.29 3.55
CA GLY A 177 -2.85 32.85 4.32
C GLY A 177 -2.79 32.34 5.77
N LEU A 178 -3.45 31.20 6.05
CA LEU A 178 -3.46 30.54 7.36
C LEU A 178 -2.40 29.43 7.43
N THR A 179 -2.05 29.08 8.65
CA THR A 179 -1.17 27.96 8.98
C THR A 179 -1.84 27.02 9.99
N GLU A 180 -1.22 25.93 10.35
CA GLU A 180 -1.72 25.05 11.42
C GLU A 180 -1.79 25.75 12.78
N ALA A 181 -1.03 26.80 13.02
CA ALA A 181 -1.11 27.60 14.25
C ALA A 181 -2.44 28.36 14.38
N ASP A 182 -3.16 28.56 13.27
CA ASP A 182 -4.45 29.24 13.24
C ASP A 182 -5.64 28.30 13.49
N VAL A 183 -5.42 26.99 13.66
CA VAL A 183 -6.45 25.97 13.86
C VAL A 183 -6.05 24.99 14.98
N THR A 184 -6.99 24.19 15.46
CA THR A 184 -6.69 23.07 16.38
C THR A 184 -6.81 21.77 15.60
N VAL A 185 -5.70 21.11 15.33
CA VAL A 185 -5.69 19.81 14.66
C VAL A 185 -5.99 18.70 15.66
N VAL A 186 -7.00 17.87 15.36
CA VAL A 186 -7.44 16.75 16.19
C VAL A 186 -7.26 15.44 15.42
N VAL A 187 -6.54 14.47 16.00
CA VAL A 187 -6.38 13.14 15.38
C VAL A 187 -7.64 12.31 15.63
N THR A 188 -8.31 11.92 14.55
CA THR A 188 -9.57 11.15 14.59
C THR A 188 -9.43 9.69 14.15
N GLY A 189 -8.32 9.32 13.52
CA GLY A 189 -8.09 7.99 12.98
C GLY A 189 -9.17 7.58 11.98
N LEU A 190 -9.49 6.30 11.95
CA LEU A 190 -10.55 5.74 11.09
C LEU A 190 -11.97 6.14 11.49
N LEU A 191 -12.16 6.85 12.59
CA LEU A 191 -13.48 7.36 12.99
C LEU A 191 -13.99 8.45 12.03
N ASN A 192 -13.09 9.11 11.31
CA ASN A 192 -13.38 10.11 10.28
C ASN A 192 -14.43 11.15 10.71
N PHE A 193 -15.71 10.89 10.40
CA PHE A 193 -16.81 11.83 10.60
C PHE A 193 -17.58 11.66 11.93
N ALA A 194 -17.36 10.61 12.70
CA ALA A 194 -18.04 10.45 13.99
C ALA A 194 -17.75 11.62 14.95
N PRO A 195 -16.50 12.12 15.10
CA PRO A 195 -16.21 13.31 15.89
C PRO A 195 -16.90 14.59 15.38
N LEU A 196 -17.07 14.73 14.04
CA LEU A 196 -17.82 15.87 13.48
C LEU A 196 -19.31 15.80 13.83
N MET A 197 -19.94 14.64 13.68
CA MET A 197 -21.34 14.42 14.04
C MET A 197 -21.62 14.62 15.53
N GLN A 198 -20.62 14.36 16.38
CA GLN A 198 -20.69 14.52 17.84
C GLN A 198 -20.28 15.92 18.32
N GLY A 199 -19.91 16.85 17.41
CA GLY A 199 -19.48 18.20 17.75
C GLY A 199 -18.12 18.28 18.44
N GLN A 200 -17.32 17.23 18.37
CA GLN A 200 -15.96 17.20 18.92
C GLN A 200 -14.97 17.98 18.05
N VAL A 201 -15.23 18.04 16.75
CA VAL A 201 -14.52 18.87 15.77
C VAL A 201 -15.53 19.71 14.96
N ASP A 202 -15.06 20.80 14.38
CA ASP A 202 -15.89 21.74 13.61
C ASP A 202 -15.87 21.43 12.12
N ALA A 203 -14.78 20.78 11.65
CA ALA A 203 -14.65 20.22 10.33
C ALA A 203 -13.75 18.97 10.37
N THR A 204 -13.78 18.18 9.30
CA THR A 204 -12.94 16.97 9.15
C THR A 204 -12.26 16.99 7.80
N ALA A 205 -10.93 16.87 7.78
CA ALA A 205 -10.17 16.59 6.58
C ALA A 205 -10.21 15.06 6.31
N ALA A 206 -10.70 14.70 5.13
CA ALA A 206 -10.95 13.31 4.76
C ALA A 206 -10.68 13.09 3.26
N THR A 207 -11.02 11.90 2.78
CA THR A 207 -11.06 11.56 1.36
C THR A 207 -12.50 11.48 0.87
N ASP A 208 -12.69 11.38 -0.43
CA ASP A 208 -13.98 11.14 -1.08
C ASP A 208 -14.65 9.86 -0.60
N THR A 209 -13.91 8.76 -0.45
CA THR A 209 -14.41 7.49 0.12
C THR A 209 -14.77 7.65 1.59
N GLY A 210 -13.99 8.38 2.37
CA GLY A 210 -14.32 8.73 3.75
C GLY A 210 -15.66 9.50 3.83
N LEU A 211 -15.87 10.46 2.95
CA LEU A 211 -17.13 11.21 2.87
C LEU A 211 -18.31 10.31 2.47
N LEU A 212 -18.12 9.40 1.50
CA LEU A 212 -19.11 8.40 1.13
C LEU A 212 -19.54 7.57 2.34
N VAL A 213 -18.58 7.00 3.08
CA VAL A 213 -18.85 6.23 4.30
C VAL A 213 -19.54 7.09 5.36
N GLY A 214 -19.14 8.35 5.55
CA GLY A 214 -19.78 9.28 6.46
C GLY A 214 -21.26 9.48 6.13
N ARG A 215 -21.59 9.69 4.87
CA ARG A 215 -22.98 9.82 4.40
C ARG A 215 -23.81 8.56 4.65
N GLN A 216 -23.27 7.39 4.39
CA GLN A 216 -23.92 6.11 4.68
C GLN A 216 -24.17 5.89 6.19
N ARG A 217 -23.36 6.52 7.04
CA ARG A 217 -23.51 6.48 8.51
C ARG A 217 -24.34 7.63 9.07
N GLY A 218 -25.07 8.38 8.24
CA GLY A 218 -25.99 9.42 8.67
C GLY A 218 -25.38 10.82 8.76
N LEU A 219 -24.21 11.06 8.19
CA LEU A 219 -23.67 12.42 8.05
C LEU A 219 -24.65 13.25 7.21
N GLY A 220 -25.29 14.24 7.85
CA GLY A 220 -26.33 15.08 7.27
C GLY A 220 -25.81 16.10 6.26
N GLY A 221 -26.56 17.21 6.11
CA GLY A 221 -26.20 18.29 5.20
C GLY A 221 -24.84 18.90 5.52
N VAL A 222 -23.91 18.81 4.57
CA VAL A 222 -22.51 19.24 4.72
C VAL A 222 -22.13 20.28 3.68
N ASN A 223 -21.12 21.10 4.02
CA ASN A 223 -20.29 21.86 3.10
C ASN A 223 -19.03 21.04 2.83
N VAL A 224 -18.60 20.95 1.57
CA VAL A 224 -17.42 20.20 1.14
C VAL A 224 -16.48 21.14 0.43
N MET A 225 -15.27 21.28 0.93
CA MET A 225 -14.18 21.97 0.26
C MET A 225 -13.26 20.92 -0.36
N GLU A 226 -13.38 20.71 -1.65
CA GLU A 226 -12.50 19.77 -2.38
C GLU A 226 -11.14 20.41 -2.62
N VAL A 227 -10.08 19.73 -2.19
CA VAL A 227 -8.71 20.24 -2.35
C VAL A 227 -8.30 20.32 -3.82
N LYS A 228 -8.84 19.46 -4.68
CA LYS A 228 -8.58 19.48 -6.14
C LYS A 228 -8.93 20.82 -6.81
N ASN A 229 -9.87 21.59 -6.25
CA ASN A 229 -10.23 22.90 -6.76
C ASN A 229 -9.13 23.96 -6.50
N HIS A 230 -8.16 23.66 -5.64
CA HIS A 230 -7.03 24.51 -5.27
C HIS A 230 -5.69 23.93 -5.73
N LEU A 231 -5.52 22.63 -5.59
CA LEU A 231 -4.34 21.89 -6.01
C LEU A 231 -4.74 20.48 -6.45
N ASN A 232 -4.91 20.28 -7.77
CA ASN A 232 -5.22 18.96 -8.32
C ASN A 232 -3.92 18.28 -8.77
N ILE A 233 -3.35 17.48 -7.90
CA ILE A 233 -2.21 16.61 -8.16
C ILE A 233 -2.58 15.20 -7.73
N SER A 234 -1.74 14.22 -8.08
CA SER A 234 -1.95 12.83 -7.65
C SER A 234 -2.09 12.73 -6.13
N SER A 235 -2.91 11.81 -5.66
CA SER A 235 -3.11 11.57 -4.22
C SER A 235 -2.13 10.58 -3.64
N ASP A 236 -1.73 9.56 -4.42
CA ASP A 236 -0.93 8.46 -3.91
C ASP A 236 -0.03 7.83 -4.97
N PHE A 237 1.15 7.40 -4.50
CA PHE A 237 2.21 6.81 -5.31
C PHE A 237 2.74 5.51 -4.71
N PHE A 238 3.36 4.70 -5.57
CA PHE A 238 4.41 3.78 -5.11
C PHE A 238 5.76 4.47 -5.14
N VAL A 239 6.43 4.39 -3.99
CA VAL A 239 7.75 4.98 -3.75
C VAL A 239 8.69 3.90 -3.25
N VAL A 240 9.92 3.91 -3.73
CA VAL A 240 11.00 3.01 -3.29
C VAL A 240 12.23 3.83 -2.90
N ARG A 241 13.16 3.22 -2.17
CA ARG A 241 14.48 3.82 -1.95
C ARG A 241 15.24 3.85 -3.27
N GLU A 242 16.04 4.90 -3.50
CA GLU A 242 16.88 5.01 -4.69
C GLU A 242 17.77 3.78 -4.88
N ALA A 243 18.38 3.27 -3.80
CA ALA A 243 19.20 2.06 -3.85
C ALA A 243 18.40 0.83 -4.34
N THR A 244 17.15 0.67 -3.86
CA THR A 244 16.26 -0.43 -4.30
C THR A 244 15.93 -0.29 -5.78
N TYR A 245 15.62 0.93 -6.24
CA TYR A 245 15.37 1.20 -7.65
C TYR A 245 16.55 0.80 -8.53
N GLN A 246 17.78 1.16 -8.13
CA GLN A 246 18.97 0.82 -8.92
C GLN A 246 19.29 -0.68 -8.93
N GLN A 247 19.11 -1.35 -7.81
CA GLN A 247 19.56 -2.74 -7.63
C GLN A 247 18.51 -3.78 -8.03
N LYS A 248 17.21 -3.45 -7.99
CA LYS A 248 16.12 -4.43 -8.12
C LYS A 248 15.13 -4.09 -9.25
N LYS A 249 15.57 -3.46 -10.33
CA LYS A 249 14.68 -3.01 -11.43
C LYS A 249 13.74 -4.10 -11.95
N GLU A 250 14.26 -5.28 -12.23
CA GLU A 250 13.44 -6.39 -12.77
C GLU A 250 12.40 -6.91 -11.77
N LEU A 251 12.72 -6.93 -10.49
CA LEU A 251 11.74 -7.26 -9.45
C LEU A 251 10.65 -6.19 -9.36
N LEU A 252 11.03 -4.92 -9.40
CA LEU A 252 10.08 -3.80 -9.38
C LEU A 252 9.19 -3.78 -10.62
N LYS A 253 9.70 -4.09 -11.82
CA LYS A 253 8.89 -4.25 -13.03
C LYS A 253 7.84 -5.35 -12.84
N ARG A 254 8.23 -6.54 -12.36
CA ARG A 254 7.28 -7.64 -12.09
C ARG A 254 6.22 -7.23 -11.08
N PHE A 255 6.62 -6.50 -10.01
CA PHE A 255 5.71 -5.97 -9.01
C PHE A 255 4.69 -4.99 -9.63
N LEU A 256 5.14 -4.01 -10.43
CA LEU A 256 4.25 -3.05 -11.06
C LEU A 256 3.31 -3.69 -12.08
N HIS A 257 3.78 -4.72 -12.81
CA HIS A 257 2.92 -5.50 -13.70
C HIS A 257 1.83 -6.24 -12.93
N ALA A 258 2.18 -6.91 -11.81
CA ALA A 258 1.22 -7.60 -10.95
C ALA A 258 0.19 -6.63 -10.37
N TYR A 259 0.64 -5.49 -9.88
CA TYR A 259 -0.25 -4.45 -9.38
C TYR A 259 -1.19 -3.90 -10.46
N GLN A 260 -0.66 -3.64 -11.66
CA GLN A 260 -1.50 -3.17 -12.77
C GLN A 260 -2.57 -4.20 -13.15
N ASP A 261 -2.21 -5.50 -13.17
CA ASP A 261 -3.17 -6.59 -13.45
C ASP A 261 -4.26 -6.64 -12.36
N SER A 262 -3.89 -6.51 -11.08
CA SER A 262 -4.83 -6.47 -9.97
C SER A 262 -5.74 -5.23 -9.98
N ALA A 263 -5.20 -4.06 -10.32
CA ALA A 263 -5.96 -2.82 -10.46
C ALA A 263 -6.96 -2.91 -11.62
N LYS A 264 -6.54 -3.43 -12.77
CA LYS A 264 -7.43 -3.68 -13.91
C LYS A 264 -8.58 -4.63 -13.56
N TRP A 265 -8.26 -5.72 -12.86
CA TRP A 265 -9.28 -6.63 -12.39
C TRP A 265 -10.30 -5.92 -11.50
N MET A 266 -9.87 -5.11 -10.54
CA MET A 266 -10.77 -4.38 -9.65
C MET A 266 -11.64 -3.37 -10.42
N ILE A 267 -11.10 -2.75 -11.48
CA ILE A 267 -11.87 -1.85 -12.38
C ILE A 267 -12.89 -2.63 -13.20
N GLN A 268 -12.53 -3.81 -13.71
CA GLN A 268 -13.38 -4.62 -14.62
C GLN A 268 -14.41 -5.49 -13.89
N ALA A 269 -14.13 -5.88 -12.65
CA ALA A 269 -14.96 -6.77 -11.84
C ALA A 269 -15.21 -6.19 -10.43
N PRO A 270 -15.75 -4.96 -10.30
CA PRO A 270 -15.92 -4.30 -9.01
C PRO A 270 -16.88 -5.05 -8.07
N GLU A 271 -17.87 -5.79 -8.62
CA GLU A 271 -18.80 -6.60 -7.83
C GLU A 271 -18.10 -7.82 -7.19
N GLU A 272 -17.16 -8.44 -7.90
CA GLU A 272 -16.34 -9.53 -7.36
C GLU A 272 -15.38 -8.99 -6.29
N ALA A 273 -14.74 -7.85 -6.56
CA ALA A 273 -13.86 -7.19 -5.61
C ALA A 273 -14.61 -6.81 -4.31
N ALA A 274 -15.84 -6.30 -4.42
CA ALA A 274 -16.68 -5.96 -3.28
C ALA A 274 -17.02 -7.17 -2.40
N LYS A 275 -17.23 -8.33 -2.99
CA LYS A 275 -17.45 -9.59 -2.25
C LYS A 275 -16.18 -10.06 -1.57
N LEU A 276 -15.02 -9.98 -2.24
CA LEU A 276 -13.73 -10.37 -1.65
C LEU A 276 -13.29 -9.41 -0.54
N ALA A 277 -13.65 -8.14 -0.60
CA ALA A 277 -13.39 -7.17 0.48
C ALA A 277 -13.96 -7.64 1.83
N VAL A 278 -15.07 -8.39 1.85
CA VAL A 278 -15.64 -8.98 3.08
C VAL A 278 -14.62 -9.89 3.79
N LYS A 279 -13.81 -10.62 3.05
CA LYS A 279 -12.81 -11.55 3.60
C LYS A 279 -11.55 -10.83 4.08
N TYR A 280 -11.13 -9.77 3.38
CA TYR A 280 -9.79 -9.22 3.52
C TYR A 280 -9.73 -7.83 4.16
N ALA A 281 -10.81 -7.03 4.07
CA ALA A 281 -10.83 -5.67 4.57
C ALA A 281 -11.50 -5.58 5.94
N ILE A 282 -10.91 -4.80 6.86
CA ILE A 282 -11.46 -4.63 8.22
C ILE A 282 -12.78 -3.85 8.25
N ASP A 283 -13.06 -3.07 7.21
CA ASP A 283 -14.28 -2.29 7.00
C ASP A 283 -15.23 -2.95 5.98
N GLY A 284 -14.88 -4.12 5.47
CA GLY A 284 -15.53 -4.80 4.35
C GLY A 284 -16.86 -5.50 4.62
N GLN A 285 -17.53 -5.29 5.76
CA GLN A 285 -18.71 -6.07 6.19
C GLN A 285 -19.95 -5.87 5.33
N ASN A 286 -20.04 -4.79 4.56
CA ASN A 286 -21.21 -4.45 3.74
C ASN A 286 -20.84 -4.45 2.26
N VAL A 287 -21.26 -5.49 1.53
CA VAL A 287 -20.93 -5.67 0.11
C VAL A 287 -21.40 -4.48 -0.77
N SER A 288 -22.57 -3.90 -0.48
CA SER A 288 -23.07 -2.74 -1.24
C SER A 288 -22.17 -1.52 -1.03
N LEU A 289 -21.82 -1.24 0.22
CA LEU A 289 -20.90 -0.14 0.55
C LEU A 289 -19.50 -0.39 -0.02
N ASN A 290 -19.01 -1.63 0.04
CA ASN A 290 -17.74 -2.02 -0.58
C ASN A 290 -17.73 -1.70 -2.07
N LEU A 291 -18.83 -2.03 -2.77
CA LEU A 291 -18.98 -1.76 -4.19
C LEU A 291 -18.91 -0.25 -4.50
N ASP A 292 -19.60 0.56 -3.71
CA ASP A 292 -19.59 2.01 -3.88
C ASP A 292 -18.19 2.59 -3.63
N ILE A 293 -17.49 2.13 -2.59
CA ILE A 293 -16.10 2.52 -2.28
C ILE A 293 -15.16 2.13 -3.43
N ILE A 294 -15.25 0.88 -3.90
CA ILE A 294 -14.40 0.35 -4.98
C ILE A 294 -14.64 1.11 -6.28
N ARG A 295 -15.89 1.38 -6.64
CA ARG A 295 -16.20 2.16 -7.85
C ARG A 295 -15.62 3.57 -7.79
N LEU A 296 -15.81 4.26 -6.67
CA LEU A 296 -15.25 5.60 -6.47
C LEU A 296 -13.70 5.57 -6.56
N ARG A 297 -13.07 4.56 -5.99
CA ARG A 297 -11.62 4.41 -6.05
C ARG A 297 -11.10 4.03 -7.44
N ASN A 298 -11.85 3.21 -8.17
CA ASN A 298 -11.57 2.90 -9.58
C ASN A 298 -11.63 4.16 -10.45
N GLU A 299 -12.60 5.05 -10.22
CA GLU A 299 -12.69 6.36 -10.89
C GLU A 299 -11.46 7.24 -10.57
N SER A 300 -10.93 7.16 -9.34
CA SER A 300 -9.75 7.91 -8.93
C SER A 300 -8.44 7.37 -9.54
N SER A 301 -8.44 6.10 -9.98
CA SER A 301 -7.27 5.43 -10.57
C SER A 301 -7.06 5.75 -12.04
N VAL A 302 -8.01 6.42 -12.68
CA VAL A 302 -7.97 6.76 -14.11
C VAL A 302 -7.96 8.28 -14.35
N SER A 303 -7.37 8.69 -15.46
CA SER A 303 -7.28 10.08 -15.90
C SER A 303 -7.08 10.14 -17.42
N PRO A 304 -7.21 11.30 -18.06
CA PRO A 304 -6.86 11.46 -19.48
C PRO A 304 -5.41 11.05 -19.82
N LEU A 305 -4.50 11.08 -18.83
CA LEU A 305 -3.12 10.62 -19.01
C LEU A 305 -3.05 9.09 -18.99
N THR A 306 -3.75 8.43 -18.06
CA THR A 306 -3.77 6.97 -17.99
C THR A 306 -4.48 6.34 -19.19
N ASP A 307 -5.45 7.02 -19.80
CA ASP A 307 -6.08 6.59 -21.06
C ASP A 307 -5.07 6.54 -22.22
N LYS A 308 -4.09 7.44 -22.21
CA LYS A 308 -3.05 7.54 -23.25
C LYS A 308 -1.81 6.71 -22.97
N ARG A 309 -1.40 6.61 -21.70
CA ARG A 309 -0.10 6.07 -21.28
C ARG A 309 -0.22 4.81 -20.41
N GLY A 310 -1.43 4.40 -20.08
CA GLY A 310 -1.70 3.25 -19.19
C GLY A 310 -1.73 3.63 -17.70
N LEU A 311 -2.29 2.73 -16.90
CA LEU A 311 -2.33 2.88 -15.44
C LEU A 311 -0.91 3.03 -14.88
N GLY A 312 -0.75 3.92 -13.92
CA GLY A 312 0.54 4.21 -13.28
C GLY A 312 1.33 5.34 -13.91
N ALA A 313 0.88 5.87 -15.05
CA ALA A 313 1.55 6.98 -15.73
C ALA A 313 1.59 8.24 -14.85
N LEU A 314 2.77 8.82 -14.68
CA LEU A 314 3.05 9.98 -13.85
C LEU A 314 2.98 11.28 -14.67
N ASP A 315 2.17 12.24 -14.22
CA ASP A 315 2.12 13.59 -14.77
C ASP A 315 3.23 14.46 -14.15
N MET A 316 4.35 14.54 -14.85
CA MET A 316 5.56 15.25 -14.40
C MET A 316 5.31 16.74 -14.16
N ASP A 317 4.51 17.39 -15.01
CA ASP A 317 4.22 18.81 -14.91
C ASP A 317 3.30 19.10 -13.71
N SER A 318 2.28 18.26 -13.52
CA SER A 318 1.39 18.35 -12.36
C SER A 318 2.13 18.14 -11.05
N LEU A 319 3.02 17.12 -11.00
CA LEU A 319 3.84 16.85 -9.82
C LEU A 319 4.83 17.98 -9.52
N GLN A 320 5.45 18.58 -10.55
CA GLN A 320 6.35 19.72 -10.34
C GLN A 320 5.59 20.95 -9.82
N LYS A 321 4.39 21.22 -10.34
CA LYS A 321 3.50 22.26 -9.78
C LYS A 321 3.16 21.97 -8.32
N GLY A 322 2.89 20.71 -7.98
CA GLY A 322 2.65 20.28 -6.59
C GLY A 322 3.84 20.58 -5.69
N ALA A 323 5.04 20.15 -6.05
CA ALA A 323 6.26 20.39 -5.27
C ALA A 323 6.51 21.89 -5.06
N ASN A 324 6.33 22.70 -6.11
CA ASN A 324 6.47 24.16 -6.04
C ASN A 324 5.41 24.78 -5.10
N ALA A 325 4.17 24.30 -5.16
CA ALA A 325 3.10 24.76 -4.28
C ALA A 325 3.40 24.46 -2.81
N TYR A 326 3.84 23.23 -2.48
CA TYR A 326 4.22 22.88 -1.11
C TYR A 326 5.37 23.74 -0.57
N LYS A 327 6.32 24.13 -1.44
CA LYS A 327 7.38 25.09 -1.07
C LYS A 327 6.79 26.48 -0.83
N THR A 328 5.96 26.97 -1.74
CA THR A 328 5.31 28.29 -1.61
C THR A 328 4.47 28.40 -0.33
N PHE A 329 3.83 27.29 0.06
CA PHE A 329 3.05 27.23 1.30
C PHE A 329 3.92 27.06 2.57
N GLY A 330 5.25 26.97 2.42
CA GLY A 330 6.18 26.80 3.55
C GLY A 330 6.14 25.41 4.19
N VAL A 331 5.51 24.45 3.56
CA VAL A 331 5.45 23.04 4.04
C VAL A 331 6.78 22.35 3.85
N ILE A 332 7.50 22.71 2.79
CA ILE A 332 8.89 22.28 2.52
C ILE A 332 9.76 23.52 2.25
N GLN A 333 11.09 23.36 2.44
CA GLN A 333 12.05 24.46 2.28
C GLN A 333 12.89 24.33 0.99
N ARG A 334 13.19 23.09 0.58
CA ARG A 334 14.06 22.82 -0.56
C ARG A 334 13.30 22.80 -1.88
N ASP A 335 14.01 23.14 -2.96
CA ASP A 335 13.53 22.89 -4.31
C ASP A 335 13.61 21.40 -4.62
N ILE A 336 12.46 20.82 -4.99
CA ILE A 336 12.37 19.41 -5.41
C ILE A 336 12.18 19.40 -6.92
N LYS A 337 13.16 18.84 -7.63
CA LYS A 337 13.06 18.61 -9.07
C LYS A 337 12.45 17.25 -9.33
N ILE A 338 11.23 17.22 -9.80
CA ILE A 338 10.48 15.98 -10.03
C ILE A 338 11.20 15.05 -11.03
N SER A 339 11.88 15.60 -12.03
CA SER A 339 12.68 14.81 -12.99
C SER A 339 13.82 14.00 -12.35
N GLU A 340 14.27 14.39 -11.16
CA GLU A 340 15.33 13.69 -10.43
C GLU A 340 14.80 12.59 -9.50
N VAL A 341 13.49 12.62 -9.16
CA VAL A 341 12.87 11.72 -8.16
C VAL A 341 11.78 10.81 -8.74
N VAL A 342 11.44 10.95 -10.02
CA VAL A 342 10.44 10.12 -10.71
C VAL A 342 11.10 9.26 -11.77
N SER A 343 10.65 8.01 -11.92
CA SER A 343 11.03 7.12 -13.02
C SER A 343 9.80 6.45 -13.62
N GLN A 344 9.72 6.45 -14.95
CA GLN A 344 8.65 5.81 -15.72
C GLN A 344 9.14 4.59 -16.52
N ASP A 345 10.43 4.25 -16.43
CA ASP A 345 11.08 3.15 -17.16
C ASP A 345 10.70 1.75 -16.65
N LEU A 346 10.07 1.68 -15.48
CA LEU A 346 9.57 0.45 -14.87
C LEU A 346 8.09 0.18 -15.19
N LEU A 347 7.39 1.16 -15.77
CA LEU A 347 5.96 1.04 -16.02
C LEU A 347 5.68 -0.09 -17.02
N PRO A 348 4.58 -0.84 -16.81
CA PRO A 348 4.11 -1.82 -17.78
C PRO A 348 3.84 -1.17 -19.14
N PRO A 349 3.95 -1.96 -20.25
CA PRO A 349 3.56 -1.48 -21.57
C PRO A 349 2.12 -0.96 -21.56
N VAL A 350 1.85 0.07 -22.37
CA VAL A 350 0.54 0.71 -22.45
C VAL A 350 -0.54 -0.32 -22.79
N MET A 351 -1.36 -0.65 -21.80
CA MET A 351 -2.61 -1.34 -22.02
C MET A 351 -3.74 -0.35 -21.71
N THR A 352 -4.41 0.15 -22.72
CA THR A 352 -5.54 1.07 -22.58
C THR A 352 -6.71 0.35 -21.92
N VAL A 353 -7.08 0.80 -20.73
CA VAL A 353 -8.37 0.49 -20.13
C VAL A 353 -9.32 1.58 -20.61
N LYS A 354 -10.24 1.24 -21.52
CA LYS A 354 -11.30 2.20 -21.89
C LYS A 354 -12.12 2.49 -20.65
N SER A 355 -12.19 3.76 -20.25
CA SER A 355 -13.09 4.17 -19.20
C SER A 355 -14.51 3.70 -19.58
N ALA A 356 -15.21 3.05 -18.65
CA ALA A 356 -16.63 2.80 -18.82
C ALA A 356 -17.27 4.18 -19.03
N LYS A 357 -17.86 4.40 -20.20
CA LYS A 357 -18.56 5.66 -20.50
C LYS A 357 -19.62 5.87 -19.41
N ARG A 358 -19.57 7.04 -18.79
CA ARG A 358 -20.60 7.56 -17.87
C ARG A 358 -21.94 7.62 -18.53
#